data_5929c69968f8897f6198c49f43711eb2
#
_entry.id   5929c69968f8897f6198c49f43711eb2
#
_cell.length_a   1.000
_cell.length_b   1.000
_cell.length_c   1.000
_cell.angle_alpha   90.00
_cell.angle_beta   90.00
_cell.angle_gamma   90.00
#
_symmetry.space_group_name_H-M   'P 1'
#
loop_
_entity.id
_entity.type
_entity.pdbx_description
1 polymer ?
#
loop_
_entity_poly.entity_id
_entity_poly.type
_entity_poly.pdbx_seq_one_letter_code
_entity_poly.pdbx_strand_id
1 'polypeptide(L)'
;MDERIKPTAHYHLPGLFEFYEFYRVFLPLFYEHREWFYDWCDIGSIYGAPADCLWDGGRTGYGDDDPRAVLSLLREYGISARLTFSNSLLREEHLSDNKCTGLCALFNESETPRNGVIVHSELLLDYLRQRYPKLY
;
A
#
# COMPACT_ATOMS: atom_id res chain seq x y z
N MET A 1 -20.81 -0.39 32.14
CA MET A 1 -19.44 -0.88 31.89
C MET A 1 -18.75 0.08 30.95
N ASP A 2 -17.82 0.82 31.48
CA ASP A 2 -16.96 1.65 30.63
C ASP A 2 -15.97 0.73 29.91
N GLU A 3 -16.32 0.30 28.70
CA GLU A 3 -15.30 -0.19 27.78
C GLU A 3 -14.45 1.01 27.37
N ARG A 4 -13.44 1.30 28.17
CA ARG A 4 -12.43 2.29 27.78
C ARG A 4 -11.77 1.78 26.51
N ILE A 5 -12.05 2.46 25.39
CA ILE A 5 -11.34 2.25 24.14
C ILE A 5 -9.86 2.42 24.46
N LYS A 6 -9.11 1.33 24.43
CA LYS A 6 -7.65 1.41 24.60
C LYS A 6 -7.07 2.22 23.45
N PRO A 7 -6.26 3.24 23.74
CA PRO A 7 -5.59 3.96 22.67
C PRO A 7 -4.69 3.01 21.88
N THR A 8 -4.86 3.00 20.56
CA THR A 8 -4.10 2.16 19.64
C THR A 8 -3.28 3.03 18.72
N ALA A 9 -1.98 2.73 18.60
CA ALA A 9 -1.13 3.35 17.61
C ALA A 9 -1.11 2.46 16.35
N HIS A 10 -1.47 3.05 15.22
CA HIS A 10 -1.43 2.39 13.92
C HIS A 10 -0.14 2.76 13.20
N TYR A 11 0.72 1.77 12.99
CA TYR A 11 1.98 1.96 12.29
C TYR A 11 1.78 1.75 10.78
N HIS A 12 2.31 2.67 9.99
CA HIS A 12 2.36 2.56 8.55
C HIS A 12 3.78 2.17 8.15
N LEU A 13 3.94 0.97 7.60
CA LEU A 13 5.23 0.37 7.35
C LEU A 13 5.65 0.53 5.88
N PRO A 14 6.92 0.85 5.61
CA PRO A 14 7.41 1.02 4.25
C PRO A 14 7.75 -0.30 3.56
N GLY A 15 8.09 -0.22 2.27
CA GLY A 15 8.66 -1.34 1.55
C GLY A 15 7.66 -2.39 1.09
N LEU A 16 6.47 -1.96 0.66
CA LEU A 16 5.38 -2.84 0.23
C LEU A 16 5.83 -3.94 -0.75
N PHE A 17 6.68 -3.63 -1.71
CA PHE A 17 7.22 -4.57 -2.68
C PHE A 17 8.63 -5.04 -2.33
N GLU A 18 9.48 -4.12 -1.89
CA GLU A 18 10.89 -4.39 -1.59
C GLU A 18 11.07 -5.41 -0.48
N PHE A 19 10.22 -5.37 0.53
CA PHE A 19 10.34 -6.22 1.72
C PHE A 19 9.28 -7.32 1.78
N TYR A 20 8.77 -7.75 0.63
CA TYR A 20 7.76 -8.80 0.57
C TYR A 20 8.18 -10.07 1.31
N GLU A 21 9.41 -10.54 1.10
CA GLU A 21 9.92 -11.74 1.77
C GLU A 21 10.04 -11.55 3.29
N PHE A 22 10.38 -10.35 3.73
CA PHE A 22 10.38 -10.02 5.16
C PHE A 22 8.97 -10.08 5.73
N TYR A 23 7.99 -9.49 5.06
CA TYR A 23 6.61 -9.46 5.53
C TYR A 23 5.95 -10.84 5.54
N ARG A 24 6.34 -11.74 4.65
CA ARG A 24 5.91 -13.14 4.68
C ARG A 24 6.24 -13.84 6.00
N VAL A 25 7.31 -13.45 6.64
CA VAL A 25 7.76 -13.99 7.94
C VAL A 25 7.23 -13.13 9.09
N PHE A 26 7.32 -11.82 8.97
CA PHE A 26 6.98 -10.90 10.05
C PHE A 26 5.48 -10.84 10.36
N LEU A 27 4.61 -10.85 9.36
CA LEU A 27 3.17 -10.74 9.60
C LEU A 27 2.61 -11.95 10.37
N PRO A 28 2.91 -13.21 10.02
CA PRO A 28 2.52 -14.34 10.85
C PRO A 28 3.06 -14.25 12.27
N LEU A 29 4.33 -13.87 12.42
CA LEU A 29 4.96 -13.72 13.73
C LEU A 29 4.24 -12.66 14.58
N PHE A 30 3.94 -11.50 14.00
CA PHE A 30 3.27 -10.41 14.70
C PHE A 30 1.86 -10.80 15.17
N TYR A 31 1.08 -11.46 14.31
CA TYR A 31 -0.31 -11.82 14.63
C TYR A 31 -0.44 -13.09 15.48
N GLU A 32 0.49 -14.03 15.37
CA GLU A 32 0.51 -15.25 16.19
C GLU A 32 1.12 -15.05 17.57
N HIS A 33 1.99 -14.05 17.70
CA HIS A 33 2.72 -13.74 18.92
C HIS A 33 2.49 -12.30 19.38
N ARG A 34 1.24 -11.92 19.50
CA ARG A 34 0.86 -10.58 19.95
C ARG A 34 1.41 -10.25 21.35
N GLU A 35 1.63 -11.26 22.19
CA GLU A 35 2.22 -11.13 23.51
C GLU A 35 3.68 -10.63 23.50
N TRP A 36 4.35 -10.67 22.35
CA TRP A 36 5.71 -10.14 22.19
C TRP A 36 5.72 -8.65 21.89
N PHE A 37 4.58 -8.05 21.65
CA PHE A 37 4.44 -6.64 21.29
C PHE A 37 3.51 -5.94 22.29
N TYR A 38 3.61 -4.64 22.39
CA TYR A 38 2.66 -3.88 23.19
C TYR A 38 1.25 -4.02 22.61
N ASP A 39 0.26 -4.10 23.49
CA ASP A 39 -1.14 -4.29 23.09
C ASP A 39 -1.75 -3.09 22.35
N TRP A 40 -1.09 -1.92 22.46
CA TRP A 40 -1.48 -0.69 21.75
C TRP A 40 -0.84 -0.57 20.36
N CYS A 41 0.05 -1.49 19.96
CA CYS A 41 0.67 -1.50 18.62
C CYS A 41 -0.21 -2.23 17.63
N ASP A 42 -0.50 -1.60 16.50
CA ASP A 42 -1.18 -2.23 15.38
C ASP A 42 -0.59 -1.77 14.05
N ILE A 43 -0.83 -2.54 13.00
CA ILE A 43 -0.38 -2.20 11.65
C ILE A 43 -1.56 -1.58 10.89
N GLY A 44 -1.44 -0.31 10.52
CA GLY A 44 -2.48 0.40 9.79
C GLY A 44 -2.42 0.18 8.28
N SER A 45 -1.23 0.16 7.73
CA SER A 45 -1.01 -0.09 6.30
C SER A 45 0.44 -0.45 6.02
N ILE A 46 0.70 -1.01 4.84
CA ILE A 46 2.05 -1.13 4.29
C ILE A 46 2.06 -0.39 2.96
N TYR A 47 3.02 0.50 2.78
CA TYR A 47 3.08 1.39 1.63
C TYR A 47 4.38 1.22 0.83
N GLY A 48 4.34 1.58 -0.44
CA GLY A 48 5.50 1.57 -1.33
C GLY A 48 5.10 1.60 -2.79
N ALA A 49 6.10 1.54 -3.65
CA ALA A 49 5.91 1.44 -5.08
C ALA A 49 6.87 0.38 -5.65
N PRO A 50 6.49 -0.31 -6.73
CA PRO A 50 7.40 -1.22 -7.38
C PRO A 50 8.52 -0.47 -8.08
N ALA A 51 9.59 -1.21 -8.45
CA ALA A 51 10.66 -0.66 -9.27
C ALA A 51 10.11 -0.14 -10.60
N ASP A 52 10.77 0.86 -11.15
CA ASP A 52 10.43 1.47 -12.44
C ASP A 52 9.01 2.05 -12.53
N CYS A 53 8.46 2.49 -11.42
CA CYS A 53 7.16 3.16 -11.37
C CYS A 53 7.31 4.65 -11.72
N LEU A 54 6.78 5.05 -12.88
CA LEU A 54 6.87 6.43 -13.35
C LEU A 54 6.25 7.44 -12.37
N TRP A 55 5.11 7.10 -11.78
CA TRP A 55 4.41 7.98 -10.85
C TRP A 55 5.10 8.12 -9.50
N ASP A 56 6.05 7.23 -9.19
CA ASP A 56 6.93 7.34 -8.03
C ASP A 56 8.33 7.87 -8.38
N GLY A 57 8.54 8.33 -9.62
CA GLY A 57 9.80 8.89 -10.06
C GLY A 57 10.76 7.90 -10.73
N GLY A 58 10.31 6.68 -11.03
CA GLY A 58 11.09 5.71 -11.80
C GLY A 58 12.27 5.11 -11.05
N ARG A 59 12.16 4.93 -9.76
CA ARG A 59 13.23 4.34 -8.93
C ARG A 59 13.62 2.95 -9.43
N THR A 60 14.91 2.70 -9.61
CA THR A 60 15.42 1.39 -10.02
C THR A 60 15.40 0.39 -8.87
N GLY A 61 15.15 -0.87 -9.17
CA GLY A 61 15.13 -1.95 -8.20
C GLY A 61 15.62 -3.26 -8.81
N TYR A 62 15.76 -4.27 -7.98
CA TYR A 62 16.19 -5.59 -8.39
C TYR A 62 15.02 -6.58 -8.32
N GLY A 63 14.84 -7.33 -9.38
CA GLY A 63 13.86 -8.40 -9.45
C GLY A 63 12.49 -7.97 -9.97
N ASP A 64 11.65 -8.96 -10.19
CA ASP A 64 10.27 -8.78 -10.64
C ASP A 64 9.35 -8.69 -9.44
N ASP A 65 8.57 -7.62 -9.38
CA ASP A 65 7.54 -7.47 -8.36
C ASP A 65 6.30 -8.27 -8.78
N ASP A 66 5.72 -8.98 -7.83
CA ASP A 66 4.43 -9.66 -8.00
C ASP A 66 3.36 -8.95 -7.15
N PRO A 67 2.64 -7.96 -7.73
CA PRO A 67 1.66 -7.21 -6.98
C PRO A 67 0.47 -8.06 -6.48
N ARG A 68 0.11 -9.11 -7.20
CA ARG A 68 -0.98 -10.00 -6.76
C ARG A 68 -0.60 -10.79 -5.52
N ALA A 69 0.63 -11.29 -5.45
CA ALA A 69 1.15 -11.99 -4.27
C ALA A 69 1.22 -11.06 -3.06
N VAL A 70 1.69 -9.82 -3.25
CA VAL A 70 1.75 -8.80 -2.21
C VAL A 70 0.34 -8.51 -1.67
N LEU A 71 -0.62 -8.28 -2.54
CA LEU A 71 -2.00 -7.99 -2.13
C LEU A 71 -2.66 -9.18 -1.43
N SER A 72 -2.41 -10.41 -1.89
CA SER A 72 -2.92 -11.62 -1.23
C SER A 72 -2.40 -11.74 0.19
N LEU A 73 -1.11 -11.49 0.40
CA LEU A 73 -0.51 -11.51 1.73
C LEU A 73 -1.16 -10.50 2.67
N LEU A 74 -1.30 -9.25 2.24
CA LEU A 74 -1.88 -8.21 3.07
C LEU A 74 -3.37 -8.44 3.33
N ARG A 75 -4.11 -8.93 2.34
CA ARG A 75 -5.53 -9.27 2.51
C ARG A 75 -5.72 -10.34 3.56
N GLU A 76 -4.86 -11.35 3.62
CA GLU A 76 -4.91 -12.42 4.61
C GLU A 76 -4.89 -11.88 6.05
N TYR A 77 -4.15 -10.79 6.27
CA TYR A 77 -4.03 -10.16 7.59
C TYR A 77 -4.90 -8.90 7.76
N GLY A 78 -5.74 -8.58 6.78
CA GLY A 78 -6.62 -7.42 6.85
C GLY A 78 -5.89 -6.07 6.82
N ILE A 79 -4.73 -6.00 6.15
CA ILE A 79 -3.90 -4.81 6.08
C ILE A 79 -4.11 -4.08 4.75
N SER A 80 -4.29 -2.76 4.82
CA SER A 80 -4.36 -1.90 3.64
C SER A 80 -3.01 -1.78 2.96
N ALA A 81 -2.96 -2.08 1.66
CA ALA A 81 -1.80 -1.82 0.81
C ALA A 81 -1.95 -0.45 0.16
N ARG A 82 -0.91 0.38 0.23
CA ARG A 82 -0.94 1.74 -0.32
C ARG A 82 0.22 1.97 -1.28
N LEU A 83 -0.11 2.37 -2.51
CA LEU A 83 0.87 2.76 -3.50
C LEU A 83 1.37 4.18 -3.22
N THR A 84 2.67 4.39 -3.31
CA THR A 84 3.26 5.73 -3.20
C THR A 84 3.56 6.29 -4.57
N PHE A 85 2.97 7.43 -4.87
CA PHE A 85 3.17 8.17 -6.11
C PHE A 85 3.70 9.56 -5.79
N SER A 86 4.97 9.61 -5.45
CA SER A 86 5.63 10.82 -4.93
C SER A 86 6.15 11.77 -6.00
N ASN A 87 6.03 11.41 -7.29
CA ASN A 87 6.47 12.26 -8.38
C ASN A 87 5.54 13.48 -8.55
N SER A 88 6.06 14.66 -8.27
CA SER A 88 5.32 15.92 -8.39
C SER A 88 5.41 16.58 -9.78
N LEU A 89 6.21 16.01 -10.69
CA LEU A 89 6.51 16.56 -12.01
C LEU A 89 5.70 15.90 -13.14
N LEU A 90 4.64 15.20 -12.80
CA LEU A 90 3.80 14.50 -13.76
C LEU A 90 3.03 15.46 -14.66
N ARG A 91 2.93 15.08 -15.95
CA ARG A 91 2.14 15.74 -16.99
C ARG A 91 1.04 14.82 -17.47
N GLU A 92 0.10 15.33 -18.26
CA GLU A 92 -1.02 14.53 -18.79
C GLU A 92 -0.56 13.30 -19.58
N GLU A 93 0.51 13.38 -20.35
CA GLU A 93 1.07 12.26 -21.10
C GLU A 93 1.52 11.10 -20.21
N HIS A 94 1.86 11.36 -18.96
CA HIS A 94 2.28 10.34 -18.01
C HIS A 94 1.11 9.55 -17.40
N LEU A 95 -0.11 10.07 -17.49
CA LEU A 95 -1.31 9.42 -16.95
C LEU A 95 -1.70 8.15 -17.69
N SER A 96 -1.20 7.96 -18.90
CA SER A 96 -1.46 6.76 -19.71
C SER A 96 -0.46 5.63 -19.49
N ASP A 97 0.42 5.73 -18.51
CA ASP A 97 1.39 4.69 -18.21
C ASP A 97 0.68 3.38 -17.83
N ASN A 98 0.93 2.32 -18.59
CA ASN A 98 0.23 1.04 -18.46
C ASN A 98 0.58 0.31 -17.15
N LYS A 99 1.81 0.40 -16.67
CA LYS A 99 2.22 -0.23 -15.42
C LYS A 99 1.50 0.40 -14.23
N CYS A 100 1.51 1.72 -14.18
CA CYS A 100 0.89 2.47 -13.08
C CYS A 100 -0.64 2.33 -13.09
N THR A 101 -1.28 2.42 -14.25
CA THR A 101 -2.74 2.25 -14.36
C THR A 101 -3.15 0.82 -14.04
N GLY A 102 -2.38 -0.17 -14.46
CA GLY A 102 -2.63 -1.58 -14.13
C GLY A 102 -2.54 -1.86 -12.64
N LEU A 103 -1.58 -1.25 -11.94
CA LEU A 103 -1.46 -1.34 -10.49
C LEU A 103 -2.68 -0.72 -9.78
N CYS A 104 -3.10 0.46 -10.21
CA CYS A 104 -4.26 1.12 -9.63
C CYS A 104 -5.55 0.31 -9.84
N ALA A 105 -5.73 -0.27 -11.01
CA ALA A 105 -6.87 -1.14 -11.29
C ALA A 105 -6.89 -2.34 -10.35
N LEU A 106 -5.75 -2.98 -10.15
CA LEU A 106 -5.61 -4.13 -9.27
C LEU A 106 -5.87 -3.75 -7.80
N PHE A 107 -5.31 -2.66 -7.32
CA PHE A 107 -5.49 -2.19 -5.95
C PHE A 107 -6.92 -1.72 -5.68
N ASN A 108 -7.60 -1.20 -6.70
CA ASN A 108 -8.99 -0.75 -6.62
C ASN A 108 -10.00 -1.91 -6.48
N GLU A 109 -9.61 -3.14 -6.75
CA GLU A 109 -10.51 -4.31 -6.65
C GLU A 109 -10.89 -4.65 -5.21
N SER A 110 -10.06 -4.32 -4.24
CA SER A 110 -10.29 -4.68 -2.84
C SER A 110 -11.13 -3.64 -2.09
N GLU A 111 -12.19 -4.09 -1.45
CA GLU A 111 -13.06 -3.24 -0.63
C GLU A 111 -12.84 -3.44 0.87
N THR A 112 -12.34 -4.62 1.28
CA THR A 112 -12.11 -4.94 2.69
C THR A 112 -10.81 -5.76 2.85
N PRO A 113 -9.73 -5.13 3.31
CA PRO A 113 -9.58 -3.70 3.52
C PRO A 113 -9.51 -2.91 2.20
N ARG A 114 -9.86 -1.63 2.25
CA ARG A 114 -9.63 -0.75 1.11
C ARG A 114 -8.14 -0.50 0.96
N ASN A 115 -7.63 -0.70 -0.24
CA ASN A 115 -6.28 -0.27 -0.59
C ASN A 115 -6.29 1.22 -0.92
N GLY A 116 -5.12 1.82 -0.98
CA GLY A 116 -5.03 3.25 -1.18
C GLY A 116 -3.82 3.69 -1.95
N VAL A 117 -3.71 5.01 -2.07
CA VAL A 117 -2.59 5.69 -2.71
C VAL A 117 -2.15 6.87 -1.86
N ILE A 118 -0.86 7.17 -1.93
CA ILE A 118 -0.27 8.37 -1.36
C ILE A 118 0.23 9.18 -2.55
N VAL A 119 -0.40 10.31 -2.81
CA VAL A 119 -0.22 11.07 -4.06
C VAL A 119 0.31 12.47 -3.76
N HIS A 120 1.30 12.90 -4.52
CA HIS A 120 1.90 14.22 -4.40
C HIS A 120 1.44 15.20 -5.50
N SER A 121 1.07 14.68 -6.67
CA SER A 121 0.60 15.46 -7.82
C SER A 121 -0.90 15.67 -7.76
N GLU A 122 -1.36 16.92 -7.81
CA GLU A 122 -2.79 17.24 -7.89
C GLU A 122 -3.43 16.71 -9.19
N LEU A 123 -2.70 16.78 -10.30
CA LEU A 123 -3.13 16.24 -11.58
C LEU A 123 -3.42 14.74 -11.47
N LEU A 124 -2.52 13.99 -10.85
CA LEU A 124 -2.68 12.57 -10.65
C LEU A 124 -3.82 12.27 -9.67
N LEU A 125 -3.95 13.05 -8.61
CA LEU A 125 -5.03 12.89 -7.62
C LEU A 125 -6.41 13.00 -8.28
N ASP A 126 -6.62 14.01 -9.11
CA ASP A 126 -7.90 14.21 -9.82
C ASP A 126 -8.19 13.06 -10.78
N TYR A 127 -7.17 12.61 -11.50
CA TYR A 127 -7.27 11.47 -12.40
C TYR A 127 -7.67 10.19 -11.65
N LEU A 128 -7.02 9.90 -10.53
CA LEU A 128 -7.27 8.69 -9.74
C LEU A 128 -8.67 8.70 -9.11
N ARG A 129 -9.14 9.84 -8.63
CA ARG A 129 -10.48 9.97 -8.05
C ARG A 129 -11.57 9.62 -9.05
N GLN A 130 -11.37 9.96 -10.30
CA GLN A 130 -12.32 9.68 -11.38
C GLN A 130 -12.28 8.22 -11.83
N ARG A 131 -11.09 7.64 -11.91
CA ARG A 131 -10.88 6.31 -12.49
C ARG A 131 -10.95 5.18 -11.47
N TYR A 132 -10.51 5.43 -10.25
CA TYR A 132 -10.37 4.39 -9.22
C TYR A 132 -11.00 4.83 -7.90
N PRO A 133 -12.34 4.96 -7.87
CA PRO A 133 -13.03 5.59 -6.74
C PRO A 133 -13.00 4.77 -5.45
N LYS A 134 -12.63 3.48 -5.51
CA LYS A 134 -12.53 2.64 -4.32
C LYS A 134 -11.20 2.81 -3.57
N LEU A 135 -10.20 3.41 -4.20
CA LEU A 135 -8.94 3.71 -3.54
C LEU A 135 -9.13 4.79 -2.46
N TYR A 136 -8.45 4.56 -1.34
CA TYR A 136 -8.45 5.47 -0.18
C TYR A 136 -7.38 6.55 -0.32
#